data_2c562c4127c214943b2f1fd144c527d6
#
_entry.id   2c562c4127c214943b2f1fd144c527d6
#
_cell.length_a   1.000
_cell.length_b   1.000
_cell.length_c   1.000
_cell.angle_alpha   90.00
_cell.angle_beta   90.00
_cell.angle_gamma   90.00
#
_symmetry.space_group_name_H-M   'P 1'
#
loop_
_entity.id
_entity.type
_entity.pdbx_description
1 polymer ?
#
loop_
_entity_poly.entity_id
_entity_poly.type
_entity_poly.pdbx_seq_one_letter_code
_entity_poly.pdbx_strand_id
1 'polypeptide(L)'
;MRKTPRIVALVLAAGYSSRMGSFKPLAPLGTRTLVEEAVARFLRAGIADVRVVVGHRADELSPVLELLGVKWIFNAEYDSGMFSSVLAGIKSFEPDVDAFFLLPCDIPLVNSETIRALLGVYNRDDPKIIYPRFNGQRGHPPLIPAAYLNENAPPDYPGGLRALLGRYEHNSIDVDVPDENILLDCDTPSDYRILVDRRSRESIPTEEECDAVCSGLKVSWQVTAHSRVVAELARTLAVLLNRAGLALGLPLIVAAGRLHDIARGQPDHAGAGARLIAEMGYPRVGAVVAKHMDIQSHGPSVDEADLIYFADKCVEEDRLVSLEERFERSMSRYADRPHILKKIVSRFDEAKNIGKRIEALLGQPVGDIVRRFERSIRAASMDSHRTIYLVRHGAIRSPADPKRFIGQLDLPLNAEGSEQAGRLAASLRDVPFSAVFCSDLKRSVETAQIIAKPHHISCIPKRGLSEISLGRWEGLTFDEVRKQHPEEFHARGLDIVHFRPTAGESFLDCSFRVIPAFYEILTSARGNVLIVGHAGVNRIILSQALGRSLEYLFRIDQEYGCLNVVFYRHSAFEVKLVNGSPSDLESLRLELYSGTIN
;
A
#
# COMPACT_ATOMS: atom_id res chain seq x y z
N MET A 1 33.35 -10.84 -23.49
CA MET A 1 32.05 -11.31 -22.97
C MET A 1 31.97 -10.94 -21.50
N ARG A 2 31.03 -10.10 -21.07
CA ARG A 2 30.81 -9.84 -19.65
C ARG A 2 30.32 -11.14 -19.00
N LYS A 3 31.04 -11.66 -18.02
CA LYS A 3 30.59 -12.84 -17.25
C LYS A 3 29.29 -12.51 -16.52
N THR A 4 28.27 -13.36 -16.62
CA THR A 4 27.05 -13.29 -15.82
C THR A 4 27.44 -13.24 -14.33
N PRO A 5 26.83 -12.36 -13.51
CA PRO A 5 27.16 -12.28 -12.09
C PRO A 5 26.83 -13.61 -11.40
N ARG A 6 27.72 -14.06 -10.51
CA ARG A 6 27.51 -15.25 -9.70
C ARG A 6 26.76 -14.87 -8.43
N ILE A 7 25.50 -15.29 -8.33
CA ILE A 7 24.61 -14.97 -7.23
C ILE A 7 24.28 -16.23 -6.44
N VAL A 8 24.36 -16.13 -5.11
CA VAL A 8 23.99 -17.20 -4.19
C VAL A 8 22.71 -16.81 -3.44
N ALA A 9 21.86 -17.76 -3.11
CA ALA A 9 20.78 -17.56 -2.15
C ALA A 9 21.15 -18.19 -0.80
N LEU A 10 21.17 -17.39 0.26
CA LEU A 10 21.46 -17.83 1.62
C LEU A 10 20.17 -17.85 2.43
N VAL A 11 19.68 -19.04 2.76
CA VAL A 11 18.50 -19.25 3.58
C VAL A 11 18.91 -19.56 5.02
N LEU A 12 18.36 -18.83 5.99
CA LEU A 12 18.68 -19.01 7.41
C LEU A 12 17.64 -19.89 8.10
N ALA A 13 18.04 -21.04 8.60
CA ALA A 13 17.20 -22.02 9.28
C ALA A 13 17.81 -22.52 10.61
N ALA A 14 18.65 -21.72 11.26
CA ALA A 14 19.43 -22.10 12.44
C ALA A 14 18.75 -21.79 13.79
N GLY A 15 17.60 -21.10 13.79
CA GLY A 15 16.94 -20.58 14.99
C GLY A 15 16.13 -21.60 15.80
N TYR A 16 15.85 -21.27 17.07
CA TYR A 16 15.16 -22.12 18.05
C TYR A 16 13.67 -22.36 17.82
N SER A 17 12.98 -21.53 17.05
CA SER A 17 11.53 -21.61 16.83
C SER A 17 10.68 -21.53 18.11
N SER A 18 11.16 -20.87 19.15
CA SER A 18 10.62 -20.92 20.53
C SER A 18 9.15 -20.45 20.67
N ARG A 19 8.71 -19.53 19.80
CA ARG A 19 7.34 -18.97 19.84
C ARG A 19 6.28 -19.80 19.12
N MET A 20 6.70 -20.69 18.21
CA MET A 20 5.80 -21.52 17.40
C MET A 20 5.33 -22.80 18.12
N GLY A 21 6.04 -23.24 19.16
CA GLY A 21 5.78 -24.52 19.83
C GLY A 21 6.15 -25.76 19.00
N SER A 22 6.64 -25.59 17.77
CA SER A 22 7.14 -26.63 16.86
C SER A 22 8.35 -26.11 16.10
N PHE A 23 9.14 -27.02 15.51
CA PHE A 23 10.34 -26.64 14.75
C PHE A 23 9.93 -26.04 13.40
N LYS A 24 9.97 -24.71 13.31
CA LYS A 24 9.50 -23.92 12.15
C LYS A 24 9.99 -24.43 10.78
N PRO A 25 11.31 -24.67 10.56
CA PRO A 25 11.79 -25.04 9.23
C PRO A 25 11.09 -26.26 8.63
N LEU A 26 10.67 -27.19 9.47
CA LEU A 26 9.96 -28.43 9.07
C LEU A 26 8.43 -28.34 9.19
N ALA A 27 7.88 -27.18 9.57
CA ALA A 27 6.42 -27.01 9.60
C ALA A 27 5.83 -27.15 8.19
N PRO A 28 4.77 -27.96 8.01
CA PRO A 28 4.18 -28.22 6.69
C PRO A 28 3.52 -26.97 6.11
N LEU A 29 3.72 -26.70 4.82
CA LEU A 29 3.09 -25.62 4.07
C LEU A 29 2.61 -26.14 2.72
N GLY A 30 1.38 -26.64 2.66
CA GLY A 30 0.86 -27.39 1.52
C GLY A 30 1.56 -28.73 1.39
N THR A 31 2.20 -28.99 0.26
CA THR A 31 2.94 -30.24 -0.03
C THR A 31 4.42 -30.17 0.35
N ARG A 32 4.88 -29.06 0.92
CA ARG A 32 6.27 -28.81 1.31
C ARG A 32 6.33 -28.32 2.75
N THR A 33 7.53 -28.25 3.30
CA THR A 33 7.83 -27.55 4.55
C THR A 33 8.21 -26.09 4.27
N LEU A 34 8.30 -25.26 5.32
CA LEU A 34 8.69 -23.85 5.18
C LEU A 34 10.06 -23.71 4.50
N VAL A 35 11.06 -24.49 4.92
CA VAL A 35 12.39 -24.43 4.31
C VAL A 35 12.40 -24.89 2.86
N GLU A 36 11.67 -25.97 2.54
CA GLU A 36 11.54 -26.46 1.15
C GLU A 36 10.88 -25.42 0.26
N GLU A 37 9.87 -24.68 0.77
CA GLU A 37 9.22 -23.63 -0.01
C GLU A 37 10.15 -22.44 -0.21
N ALA A 38 10.87 -21.98 0.83
CA ALA A 38 11.85 -20.90 0.71
C ALA A 38 12.94 -21.22 -0.33
N VAL A 39 13.48 -22.44 -0.31
CA VAL A 39 14.45 -22.94 -1.31
C VAL A 39 13.84 -22.93 -2.72
N ALA A 40 12.62 -23.47 -2.85
CA ALA A 40 11.95 -23.58 -4.14
C ALA A 40 11.70 -22.20 -4.80
N ARG A 41 11.53 -21.12 -4.03
CA ARG A 41 11.36 -19.76 -4.57
C ARG A 41 12.59 -19.30 -5.34
N PHE A 42 13.78 -19.53 -4.80
CA PHE A 42 15.03 -19.19 -5.47
C PHE A 42 15.28 -20.06 -6.71
N LEU A 43 15.07 -21.37 -6.59
CA LEU A 43 15.22 -22.27 -7.73
C LEU A 43 14.29 -21.89 -8.90
N ARG A 44 13.02 -21.56 -8.63
CA ARG A 44 12.07 -21.08 -9.64
C ARG A 44 12.47 -19.71 -10.22
N ALA A 45 13.15 -18.86 -9.44
CA ALA A 45 13.69 -17.59 -9.92
C ALA A 45 14.93 -17.75 -10.79
N GLY A 46 15.51 -18.96 -10.89
CA GLY A 46 16.70 -19.25 -11.67
C GLY A 46 18.01 -19.18 -10.89
N ILE A 47 17.96 -19.06 -9.54
CA ILE A 47 19.15 -19.12 -8.66
C ILE A 47 19.44 -20.60 -8.37
N ALA A 48 20.50 -21.15 -8.97
CA ALA A 48 20.85 -22.54 -8.80
C ALA A 48 21.69 -22.81 -7.53
N ASP A 49 22.53 -21.85 -7.09
CA ASP A 49 23.36 -21.97 -5.86
C ASP A 49 22.54 -21.48 -4.66
N VAL A 50 21.77 -22.39 -4.05
CA VAL A 50 21.03 -22.14 -2.82
C VAL A 50 21.73 -22.85 -1.67
N ARG A 51 21.99 -22.12 -0.59
CA ARG A 51 22.66 -22.63 0.62
C ARG A 51 21.78 -22.37 1.82
N VAL A 52 21.65 -23.39 2.68
CA VAL A 52 20.85 -23.29 3.90
C VAL A 52 21.74 -23.37 5.12
N VAL A 53 21.69 -22.36 5.98
CA VAL A 53 22.40 -22.38 7.25
C VAL A 53 21.54 -23.02 8.31
N VAL A 54 22.03 -24.10 8.92
CA VAL A 54 21.37 -24.86 9.97
C VAL A 54 22.09 -24.72 11.31
N GLY A 55 21.40 -24.94 12.42
CA GLY A 55 21.97 -24.84 13.76
C GLY A 55 21.18 -25.71 14.73
N HIS A 56 20.21 -25.14 15.44
CA HIS A 56 19.33 -25.90 16.32
C HIS A 56 18.61 -27.02 15.55
N ARG A 57 18.68 -28.27 16.05
CA ARG A 57 18.08 -29.49 15.44
C ARG A 57 18.56 -29.72 13.98
N ALA A 58 19.81 -29.46 13.70
CA ALA A 58 20.40 -29.63 12.38
C ALA A 58 20.29 -31.08 11.86
N ASP A 59 20.35 -32.08 12.77
CA ASP A 59 20.19 -33.51 12.50
C ASP A 59 18.82 -33.88 11.92
N GLU A 60 17.76 -33.14 12.25
CA GLU A 60 16.44 -33.34 11.69
C GLU A 60 16.26 -32.64 10.33
N LEU A 61 16.98 -31.54 10.10
CA LEU A 61 16.84 -30.71 8.92
C LEU A 61 17.75 -31.17 7.76
N SER A 62 18.98 -31.61 8.07
CA SER A 62 19.96 -32.01 7.06
C SER A 62 19.48 -33.10 6.10
N PRO A 63 18.74 -34.17 6.51
CA PRO A 63 18.24 -35.16 5.57
C PRO A 63 17.26 -34.58 4.53
N VAL A 64 16.45 -33.59 4.94
CA VAL A 64 15.50 -32.91 4.04
C VAL A 64 16.27 -32.09 3.01
N LEU A 65 17.32 -31.39 3.43
CA LEU A 65 18.15 -30.56 2.55
C LEU A 65 18.98 -31.40 1.56
N GLU A 66 19.45 -32.55 2.00
CA GLU A 66 20.13 -33.53 1.13
C GLU A 66 19.20 -34.06 0.02
N LEU A 67 17.96 -34.38 0.37
CA LEU A 67 16.93 -34.77 -0.62
C LEU A 67 16.61 -33.67 -1.63
N LEU A 68 16.68 -32.39 -1.22
CA LEU A 68 16.52 -31.23 -2.10
C LEU A 68 17.74 -30.98 -2.97
N GLY A 69 18.89 -31.62 -2.68
CA GLY A 69 20.14 -31.44 -3.41
C GLY A 69 20.77 -30.06 -3.22
N VAL A 70 20.49 -29.37 -2.10
CA VAL A 70 21.04 -28.05 -1.78
C VAL A 70 22.18 -28.17 -0.77
N LYS A 71 23.16 -27.25 -0.84
CA LYS A 71 24.23 -27.19 0.14
C LYS A 71 23.66 -26.71 1.48
N TRP A 72 24.09 -27.33 2.56
CA TRP A 72 23.78 -26.84 3.90
C TRP A 72 25.08 -26.60 4.71
N ILE A 73 25.02 -25.64 5.63
CA ILE A 73 26.17 -25.17 6.43
C ILE A 73 25.74 -25.25 7.90
N PHE A 74 26.49 -25.99 8.72
CA PHE A 74 26.27 -26.00 10.15
C PHE A 74 26.91 -24.79 10.81
N ASN A 75 26.13 -24.00 11.52
CA ASN A 75 26.60 -22.93 12.37
C ASN A 75 26.72 -23.43 13.82
N ALA A 76 27.91 -23.65 14.29
CA ALA A 76 28.16 -24.07 15.69
C ALA A 76 27.85 -22.96 16.71
N GLU A 77 27.85 -21.70 16.27
CA GLU A 77 27.62 -20.51 17.11
C GLU A 77 26.18 -19.96 16.96
N TYR A 78 25.19 -20.81 16.61
CA TYR A 78 23.82 -20.38 16.37
C TYR A 78 23.17 -19.68 17.57
N ASP A 79 23.66 -19.96 18.81
CA ASP A 79 23.23 -19.30 20.05
C ASP A 79 23.63 -17.82 20.12
N SER A 80 24.63 -17.40 19.34
CA SER A 80 25.12 -16.01 19.28
C SER A 80 24.19 -15.12 18.41
N GLY A 81 23.06 -15.64 17.94
CA GLY A 81 22.03 -14.90 17.22
C GLY A 81 22.15 -15.00 15.68
N MET A 82 21.21 -14.36 14.99
CA MET A 82 21.06 -14.46 13.53
C MET A 82 22.33 -14.09 12.76
N PHE A 83 23.09 -13.11 13.24
CA PHE A 83 24.27 -12.62 12.53
C PHE A 83 25.38 -13.68 12.45
N SER A 84 25.56 -14.54 13.48
CA SER A 84 26.49 -15.67 13.43
C SER A 84 26.16 -16.62 12.27
N SER A 85 24.86 -16.84 12.00
CA SER A 85 24.41 -17.67 10.89
C SER A 85 24.68 -17.04 9.52
N VAL A 86 24.56 -15.71 9.41
CA VAL A 86 24.95 -14.99 8.19
C VAL A 86 26.45 -15.16 7.93
N LEU A 87 27.29 -14.98 8.95
CA LEU A 87 28.74 -15.15 8.83
C LEU A 87 29.13 -16.58 8.46
N ALA A 88 28.51 -17.59 9.09
CA ALA A 88 28.74 -18.99 8.72
C ALA A 88 28.41 -19.25 7.25
N GLY A 89 27.32 -18.69 6.75
CA GLY A 89 26.93 -18.76 5.34
C GLY A 89 27.96 -18.11 4.41
N ILE A 90 28.40 -16.89 4.73
CA ILE A 90 29.37 -16.13 3.91
C ILE A 90 30.72 -16.83 3.85
N LYS A 91 31.22 -17.41 4.96
CA LYS A 91 32.45 -18.21 5.00
C LYS A 91 32.42 -19.39 4.03
N SER A 92 31.26 -19.84 3.61
CA SER A 92 31.10 -20.92 2.63
C SER A 92 31.20 -20.46 1.17
N PHE A 93 31.27 -19.14 0.92
CA PHE A 93 31.27 -18.61 -0.45
C PHE A 93 32.65 -18.77 -1.08
N GLU A 94 32.65 -19.10 -2.36
CA GLU A 94 33.83 -19.04 -3.18
C GLU A 94 34.18 -17.57 -3.50
N PRO A 95 35.48 -17.24 -3.75
CA PRO A 95 35.91 -15.85 -3.97
C PRO A 95 35.28 -15.12 -5.17
N ASP A 96 34.66 -15.85 -6.07
CA ASP A 96 34.03 -15.31 -7.29
C ASP A 96 32.51 -15.07 -7.15
N VAL A 97 31.96 -15.19 -5.92
CA VAL A 97 30.57 -14.80 -5.61
C VAL A 97 30.47 -13.27 -5.61
N ASP A 98 29.65 -12.72 -6.48
CA ASP A 98 29.46 -11.27 -6.64
C ASP A 98 28.48 -10.70 -5.60
N ALA A 99 27.34 -11.39 -5.37
CA ALA A 99 26.33 -10.98 -4.41
C ALA A 99 25.51 -12.19 -3.93
N PHE A 100 24.73 -11.98 -2.88
CA PHE A 100 23.84 -13.02 -2.36
C PHE A 100 22.52 -12.45 -1.88
N PHE A 101 21.46 -13.23 -2.04
CA PHE A 101 20.19 -13.01 -1.37
C PHE A 101 20.27 -13.53 0.07
N LEU A 102 19.63 -12.82 1.00
CA LEU A 102 19.51 -13.26 2.39
C LEU A 102 18.03 -13.43 2.74
N LEU A 103 17.61 -14.64 3.06
CA LEU A 103 16.23 -14.95 3.41
C LEU A 103 16.15 -15.78 4.70
N PRO A 104 15.47 -15.30 5.76
CA PRO A 104 15.02 -16.16 6.85
C PRO A 104 14.01 -17.20 6.33
N CYS A 105 14.12 -18.46 6.77
CA CYS A 105 13.24 -19.53 6.29
C CYS A 105 11.77 -19.37 6.73
N ASP A 106 11.49 -18.47 7.67
CA ASP A 106 10.15 -18.11 8.14
C ASP A 106 9.45 -17.07 7.26
N ILE A 107 10.10 -16.64 6.17
CA ILE A 107 9.49 -15.82 5.09
C ILE A 107 9.45 -16.65 3.79
N PRO A 108 8.69 -17.75 3.74
CA PRO A 108 8.83 -18.77 2.68
C PRO A 108 8.07 -18.43 1.39
N LEU A 109 7.17 -17.44 1.39
CA LEU A 109 6.23 -17.23 0.29
C LEU A 109 6.59 -16.08 -0.66
N VAL A 110 7.81 -15.54 -0.57
CA VAL A 110 8.27 -14.50 -1.49
C VAL A 110 8.06 -14.93 -2.95
N ASN A 111 7.46 -14.07 -3.76
CA ASN A 111 7.22 -14.37 -5.16
C ASN A 111 8.55 -14.51 -5.92
N SER A 112 8.68 -15.55 -6.74
CA SER A 112 9.88 -15.73 -7.58
C SER A 112 10.08 -14.57 -8.57
N GLU A 113 9.02 -13.89 -8.97
CA GLU A 113 9.12 -12.68 -9.82
C GLU A 113 9.73 -11.50 -9.06
N THR A 114 9.47 -11.37 -7.76
CA THR A 114 10.17 -10.41 -6.88
C THR A 114 11.68 -10.65 -6.91
N ILE A 115 12.11 -11.90 -6.76
CA ILE A 115 13.54 -12.26 -6.83
C ILE A 115 14.13 -11.90 -8.20
N ARG A 116 13.41 -12.19 -9.30
CA ARG A 116 13.83 -11.81 -10.68
C ARG A 116 13.89 -10.29 -10.85
N ALA A 117 12.94 -9.55 -10.30
CA ALA A 117 12.94 -8.08 -10.36
C ALA A 117 14.19 -7.49 -9.70
N LEU A 118 14.59 -8.00 -8.52
CA LEU A 118 15.81 -7.58 -7.83
C LEU A 118 17.06 -7.92 -8.63
N LEU A 119 17.12 -9.12 -9.25
CA LEU A 119 18.22 -9.51 -10.12
C LEU A 119 18.33 -8.60 -11.34
N GLY A 120 17.21 -8.16 -11.91
CA GLY A 120 17.18 -7.28 -13.07
C GLY A 120 17.77 -5.90 -12.82
N VAL A 121 17.81 -5.46 -11.55
CA VAL A 121 18.38 -4.17 -11.14
C VAL A 121 19.86 -4.30 -10.76
N TYR A 122 20.34 -5.51 -10.45
CA TYR A 122 21.71 -5.71 -9.99
C TYR A 122 22.74 -5.37 -11.08
N ASN A 123 23.69 -4.51 -10.72
CA ASN A 123 24.80 -4.14 -11.59
C ASN A 123 26.13 -4.51 -10.94
N ARG A 124 26.90 -5.42 -11.55
CA ARG A 124 28.21 -5.86 -11.07
C ARG A 124 29.25 -4.74 -11.05
N ASP A 125 29.16 -3.81 -12.01
CA ASP A 125 30.12 -2.71 -12.15
C ASP A 125 29.85 -1.55 -11.14
N ASP A 126 28.62 -1.48 -10.58
CA ASP A 126 28.22 -0.55 -9.52
C ASP A 126 27.34 -1.31 -8.50
N PRO A 127 27.98 -2.17 -7.66
CA PRO A 127 27.24 -3.06 -6.78
C PRO A 127 26.59 -2.28 -5.64
N LYS A 128 25.25 -2.42 -5.51
CA LYS A 128 24.45 -1.79 -4.46
C LYS A 128 23.65 -2.83 -3.69
N ILE A 129 23.29 -2.53 -2.45
CA ILE A 129 22.30 -3.34 -1.73
C ILE A 129 20.93 -3.06 -2.35
N ILE A 130 20.21 -4.10 -2.74
CA ILE A 130 18.90 -3.97 -3.35
C ILE A 130 17.87 -4.55 -2.40
N TYR A 131 16.93 -3.70 -1.95
CA TYR A 131 15.85 -4.10 -1.06
C TYR A 131 14.52 -4.18 -1.83
N PRO A 132 13.76 -5.27 -1.70
CA PRO A 132 12.37 -5.26 -2.12
C PRO A 132 11.57 -4.37 -1.17
N ARG A 133 10.60 -3.63 -1.72
CA ARG A 133 9.74 -2.74 -0.96
C ARG A 133 8.28 -2.93 -1.35
N PHE A 134 7.42 -3.12 -0.36
CA PHE A 134 5.97 -3.17 -0.54
C PHE A 134 5.32 -2.05 0.29
N ASN A 135 4.51 -1.22 -0.37
CA ASN A 135 3.83 -0.06 0.25
C ASN A 135 4.78 0.82 1.11
N GLY A 136 6.01 1.05 0.60
CA GLY A 136 7.01 1.88 1.26
C GLY A 136 7.84 1.16 2.33
N GLN A 137 7.54 -0.09 2.67
CA GLN A 137 8.25 -0.88 3.68
C GLN A 137 9.21 -1.87 3.01
N ARG A 138 10.50 -1.83 3.40
CA ARG A 138 11.52 -2.80 2.98
C ARG A 138 11.24 -4.18 3.58
N GLY A 139 11.41 -5.23 2.79
CA GLY A 139 11.24 -6.62 3.20
C GLY A 139 12.39 -7.52 2.79
N HIS A 140 12.12 -8.81 2.73
CA HIS A 140 13.06 -9.87 2.36
C HIS A 140 12.73 -10.47 0.98
N PRO A 141 13.74 -11.02 0.28
CA PRO A 141 15.18 -11.03 0.59
C PRO A 141 15.89 -9.78 0.04
N PRO A 142 16.75 -9.11 0.79
CA PRO A 142 17.69 -8.16 0.19
C PRO A 142 18.71 -8.92 -0.67
N LEU A 143 19.17 -8.30 -1.76
CA LEU A 143 20.33 -8.73 -2.53
C LEU A 143 21.52 -7.88 -2.12
N ILE A 144 22.53 -8.52 -1.55
CA ILE A 144 23.67 -7.89 -0.87
C ILE A 144 24.96 -8.21 -1.64
N PRO A 145 25.75 -7.20 -2.05
CA PRO A 145 27.08 -7.44 -2.62
C PRO A 145 27.97 -8.18 -1.61
N ALA A 146 28.60 -9.28 -2.03
CA ALA A 146 29.44 -10.10 -1.15
C ALA A 146 30.59 -9.28 -0.53
N ALA A 147 31.13 -8.30 -1.27
CA ALA A 147 32.20 -7.43 -0.81
C ALA A 147 31.83 -6.52 0.39
N TYR A 148 30.54 -6.35 0.72
CA TYR A 148 30.09 -5.49 1.82
C TYR A 148 30.11 -6.22 3.18
N LEU A 149 30.22 -7.53 3.18
CA LEU A 149 30.26 -8.33 4.38
C LEU A 149 31.64 -8.98 4.52
N ASN A 150 32.33 -8.62 5.59
CA ASN A 150 33.61 -9.23 5.93
C ASN A 150 33.39 -10.47 6.80
N GLU A 151 33.89 -11.62 6.36
CA GLU A 151 33.83 -12.89 7.10
C GLU A 151 34.51 -12.83 8.49
N ASN A 152 35.39 -11.84 8.69
CA ASN A 152 36.11 -11.61 9.94
C ASN A 152 35.38 -10.69 10.93
N ALA A 153 34.15 -10.25 10.59
CA ALA A 153 33.35 -9.50 11.55
C ALA A 153 33.02 -10.40 12.77
N PRO A 154 33.13 -9.88 14.02
CA PRO A 154 32.82 -10.70 15.18
C PRO A 154 31.32 -11.06 15.21
N PRO A 155 30.96 -12.28 15.67
CA PRO A 155 29.54 -12.72 15.70
C PRO A 155 28.65 -11.84 16.58
N ASP A 156 29.23 -11.19 17.59
CA ASP A 156 28.57 -10.25 18.51
C ASP A 156 28.68 -8.78 18.08
N TYR A 157 28.87 -8.53 16.77
CA TYR A 157 28.97 -7.18 16.23
C TYR A 157 27.82 -6.27 16.73
N PRO A 158 28.14 -5.10 17.35
CA PRO A 158 27.16 -4.23 17.96
C PRO A 158 26.05 -3.79 16.95
N GLY A 159 24.78 -4.15 17.23
CA GLY A 159 23.65 -3.91 16.34
C GLY A 159 23.52 -4.91 15.17
N GLY A 160 24.38 -5.94 15.13
CA GLY A 160 24.30 -7.05 14.19
C GLY A 160 24.35 -6.67 12.72
N LEU A 161 23.72 -7.47 11.87
CA LEU A 161 23.67 -7.26 10.43
C LEU A 161 23.08 -5.89 10.05
N ARG A 162 22.03 -5.43 10.76
CA ARG A 162 21.38 -4.16 10.48
C ARG A 162 22.33 -2.97 10.60
N ALA A 163 23.14 -2.95 11.65
CA ALA A 163 24.13 -1.89 11.85
C ALA A 163 25.25 -1.94 10.80
N LEU A 164 25.65 -3.16 10.40
CA LEU A 164 26.68 -3.34 9.37
C LEU A 164 26.17 -2.86 8.00
N LEU A 165 24.99 -3.28 7.57
CA LEU A 165 24.39 -2.83 6.30
C LEU A 165 24.05 -1.33 6.32
N GLY A 166 23.72 -0.76 7.48
CA GLY A 166 23.47 0.67 7.65
C GLY A 166 24.64 1.57 7.23
N ARG A 167 25.88 1.04 7.24
CA ARG A 167 27.06 1.77 6.73
C ARG A 167 26.99 2.00 5.22
N TYR A 168 26.28 1.14 4.51
CA TYR A 168 26.12 1.16 3.07
C TYR A 168 24.74 1.69 2.62
N GLU A 169 23.99 2.33 3.55
CA GLU A 169 22.67 2.87 3.25
C GLU A 169 22.68 3.85 2.06
N HIS A 170 23.73 4.70 1.99
CA HIS A 170 23.94 5.62 0.87
C HIS A 170 24.20 4.91 -0.48
N ASN A 171 24.48 3.62 -0.46
CA ASN A 171 24.72 2.78 -1.62
C ASN A 171 23.70 1.63 -1.68
N SER A 172 22.44 1.97 -1.46
CA SER A 172 21.30 1.04 -1.56
C SER A 172 20.26 1.51 -2.58
N ILE A 173 19.45 0.58 -3.08
CA ILE A 173 18.32 0.82 -3.98
C ILE A 173 17.10 0.10 -3.44
N ASP A 174 15.97 0.80 -3.41
CA ASP A 174 14.67 0.21 -3.13
C ASP A 174 13.96 -0.13 -4.44
N VAL A 175 13.44 -1.34 -4.56
CA VAL A 175 12.64 -1.82 -5.69
C VAL A 175 11.22 -2.07 -5.21
N ASP A 176 10.28 -1.26 -5.67
CA ASP A 176 8.87 -1.47 -5.37
C ASP A 176 8.35 -2.72 -6.09
N VAL A 177 7.80 -3.64 -5.32
CA VAL A 177 7.25 -4.91 -5.81
C VAL A 177 5.83 -5.10 -5.30
N PRO A 178 4.92 -5.68 -6.10
CA PRO A 178 3.55 -5.99 -5.67
C PRO A 178 3.49 -7.35 -4.95
N ASP A 179 4.29 -7.53 -3.91
CA ASP A 179 4.45 -8.79 -3.18
C ASP A 179 4.48 -8.51 -1.67
N GLU A 180 3.34 -8.63 -1.02
CA GLU A 180 3.20 -8.43 0.42
C GLU A 180 3.96 -9.50 1.22
N ASN A 181 4.20 -10.69 0.62
CA ASN A 181 4.85 -11.79 1.30
C ASN A 181 6.31 -11.50 1.67
N ILE A 182 6.93 -10.47 1.10
CA ILE A 182 8.27 -10.00 1.52
C ILE A 182 8.31 -9.51 2.97
N LEU A 183 7.15 -9.20 3.56
CA LEU A 183 6.97 -8.69 4.93
C LEU A 183 6.37 -9.74 5.87
N LEU A 184 5.98 -10.91 5.35
CA LEU A 184 5.19 -11.90 6.09
C LEU A 184 6.10 -12.96 6.70
N ASP A 185 6.47 -12.76 7.97
CA ASP A 185 7.21 -13.73 8.77
C ASP A 185 6.27 -14.66 9.56
N CYS A 186 6.76 -15.84 9.87
CA CYS A 186 6.03 -16.88 10.60
C CYS A 186 6.55 -17.00 12.03
N ASP A 187 6.21 -16.08 12.92
CA ASP A 187 6.69 -16.11 14.30
C ASP A 187 5.75 -16.84 15.27
N THR A 188 4.45 -16.79 15.01
CA THR A 188 3.42 -17.35 15.89
C THR A 188 2.50 -18.35 15.16
N PRO A 189 1.72 -19.16 15.89
CA PRO A 189 0.70 -20.01 15.26
C PRO A 189 -0.37 -19.24 14.47
N SER A 190 -0.60 -17.96 14.77
CA SER A 190 -1.50 -17.11 13.97
C SER A 190 -0.86 -16.74 12.62
N ASP A 191 0.43 -16.39 12.61
CA ASP A 191 1.16 -16.09 11.38
C ASP A 191 1.22 -17.31 10.47
N TYR A 192 1.43 -18.48 11.06
CA TYR A 192 1.40 -19.74 10.32
C TYR A 192 0.05 -19.99 9.63
N ARG A 193 -1.08 -19.69 10.28
CA ARG A 193 -2.41 -19.79 9.64
C ARG A 193 -2.55 -18.84 8.46
N ILE A 194 -2.00 -17.63 8.58
CA ILE A 194 -1.96 -16.66 7.47
C ILE A 194 -1.13 -17.22 6.31
N LEU A 195 0.04 -17.80 6.58
CA LEU A 195 0.87 -18.41 5.54
C LEU A 195 0.16 -19.57 4.83
N VAL A 196 -0.54 -20.44 5.58
CA VAL A 196 -1.31 -21.55 4.99
C VAL A 196 -2.41 -21.02 4.07
N ASP A 197 -3.14 -19.99 4.49
CA ASP A 197 -4.16 -19.36 3.65
C ASP A 197 -3.54 -18.71 2.40
N ARG A 198 -2.44 -17.97 2.55
CA ARG A 198 -1.67 -17.40 1.42
C ARG A 198 -1.18 -18.46 0.44
N ARG A 199 -0.66 -19.56 0.94
CA ARG A 199 -0.20 -20.68 0.11
C ARG A 199 -1.34 -21.31 -0.70
N SER A 200 -2.53 -21.40 -0.12
CA SER A 200 -3.72 -21.92 -0.80
C SER A 200 -4.18 -21.02 -1.97
N ARG A 201 -3.85 -19.73 -1.91
CA ARG A 201 -4.18 -18.71 -2.94
C ARG A 201 -2.98 -18.34 -3.82
N GLU A 202 -1.91 -19.13 -3.80
CA GLU A 202 -0.74 -18.85 -4.64
C GLU A 202 -1.15 -18.56 -6.09
N SER A 203 -0.54 -17.55 -6.71
CA SER A 203 -0.89 -17.00 -8.02
C SER A 203 -2.17 -16.14 -8.08
N ILE A 204 -2.70 -15.72 -6.93
CA ILE A 204 -3.81 -14.75 -6.87
C ILE A 204 -3.37 -13.62 -5.93
N PRO A 205 -3.21 -12.38 -6.43
CA PRO A 205 -2.81 -11.25 -5.60
C PRO A 205 -3.92 -10.87 -4.62
N THR A 206 -3.52 -10.31 -3.47
CA THR A 206 -4.45 -9.67 -2.53
C THR A 206 -4.98 -8.35 -3.10
N GLU A 207 -5.93 -7.75 -2.40
CA GLU A 207 -6.43 -6.44 -2.78
C GLU A 207 -5.34 -5.38 -2.67
N GLU A 208 -4.50 -5.45 -1.65
CA GLU A 208 -3.34 -4.58 -1.42
C GLU A 208 -2.28 -4.76 -2.53
N GLU A 209 -2.03 -5.99 -2.94
CA GLU A 209 -1.14 -6.30 -4.06
C GLU A 209 -1.71 -5.79 -5.39
N CYS A 210 -3.03 -5.90 -5.62
CA CYS A 210 -3.69 -5.29 -6.78
C CYS A 210 -3.54 -3.77 -6.79
N ASP A 211 -3.70 -3.11 -5.63
CA ASP A 211 -3.52 -1.66 -5.51
C ASP A 211 -2.04 -1.27 -5.77
N ALA A 212 -1.08 -2.07 -5.30
CA ALA A 212 0.35 -1.87 -5.58
C ALA A 212 0.67 -2.03 -7.08
N VAL A 213 0.09 -3.03 -7.76
CA VAL A 213 0.19 -3.21 -9.23
C VAL A 213 -0.33 -1.96 -9.94
N CYS A 214 -1.54 -1.51 -9.60
CA CYS A 214 -2.14 -0.33 -10.23
C CYS A 214 -1.29 0.93 -10.01
N SER A 215 -0.74 1.11 -8.80
CA SER A 215 0.13 2.22 -8.44
C SER A 215 1.45 2.19 -9.22
N GLY A 216 2.12 1.04 -9.27
CA GLY A 216 3.38 0.83 -10.00
C GLY A 216 3.24 1.08 -11.52
N LEU A 217 2.13 0.67 -12.09
CA LEU A 217 1.79 0.91 -13.51
C LEU A 217 1.20 2.31 -13.77
N LYS A 218 1.02 3.13 -12.72
CA LYS A 218 0.40 4.48 -12.80
C LYS A 218 -0.98 4.46 -13.46
N VAL A 219 -1.78 3.45 -13.17
CA VAL A 219 -3.14 3.33 -13.68
C VAL A 219 -3.97 4.50 -13.16
N SER A 220 -4.76 5.15 -14.04
CA SER A 220 -5.54 6.32 -13.65
C SER A 220 -6.60 5.98 -12.58
N TRP A 221 -6.95 6.95 -11.75
CA TRP A 221 -7.95 6.76 -10.70
C TRP A 221 -9.33 6.37 -11.26
N GLN A 222 -9.69 6.87 -12.45
CA GLN A 222 -10.94 6.51 -13.11
C GLN A 222 -11.01 5.02 -13.43
N VAL A 223 -9.91 4.46 -13.94
CA VAL A 223 -9.82 3.03 -14.25
C VAL A 223 -9.85 2.20 -12.96
N THR A 224 -9.12 2.61 -11.92
CA THR A 224 -9.13 1.88 -10.64
C THR A 224 -10.50 1.97 -9.94
N ALA A 225 -11.20 3.10 -10.01
CA ALA A 225 -12.55 3.25 -9.48
C ALA A 225 -13.55 2.34 -10.21
N HIS A 226 -13.53 2.35 -11.54
CA HIS A 226 -14.31 1.43 -12.38
C HIS A 226 -14.05 -0.03 -12.00
N SER A 227 -12.79 -0.43 -11.97
CA SER A 227 -12.38 -1.80 -11.69
C SER A 227 -12.79 -2.29 -10.29
N ARG A 228 -12.81 -1.39 -9.30
CA ARG A 228 -13.33 -1.72 -7.95
C ARG A 228 -14.82 -2.03 -7.96
N VAL A 229 -15.64 -1.24 -8.67
CA VAL A 229 -17.08 -1.49 -8.76
C VAL A 229 -17.35 -2.81 -9.51
N VAL A 230 -16.62 -3.07 -10.60
CA VAL A 230 -16.67 -4.35 -11.34
C VAL A 230 -16.35 -5.53 -10.44
N ALA A 231 -15.26 -5.45 -9.67
CA ALA A 231 -14.83 -6.50 -8.75
C ALA A 231 -15.90 -6.80 -7.67
N GLU A 232 -16.48 -5.76 -7.07
CA GLU A 232 -17.49 -5.90 -6.02
C GLU A 232 -18.83 -6.45 -6.54
N LEU A 233 -19.25 -6.05 -7.74
CA LEU A 233 -20.44 -6.61 -8.38
C LEU A 233 -20.22 -8.09 -8.71
N ALA A 234 -19.09 -8.42 -9.34
CA ALA A 234 -18.73 -9.80 -9.67
C ALA A 234 -18.64 -10.68 -8.41
N ARG A 235 -18.01 -10.18 -7.32
CA ARG A 235 -17.95 -10.86 -6.01
C ARG A 235 -19.34 -11.10 -5.44
N THR A 236 -20.23 -10.11 -5.50
CA THR A 236 -21.61 -10.23 -5.00
C THR A 236 -22.38 -11.33 -5.75
N LEU A 237 -22.28 -11.35 -7.07
CA LEU A 237 -22.89 -12.40 -7.90
C LEU A 237 -22.30 -13.77 -7.59
N ALA A 238 -20.97 -13.88 -7.45
CA ALA A 238 -20.29 -15.13 -7.12
C ALA A 238 -20.69 -15.69 -5.75
N VAL A 239 -20.84 -14.83 -4.73
CA VAL A 239 -21.33 -15.25 -3.41
C VAL A 239 -22.73 -15.84 -3.49
N LEU A 240 -23.62 -15.23 -4.26
CA LEU A 240 -24.98 -15.74 -4.46
C LEU A 240 -24.98 -17.07 -5.22
N LEU A 241 -24.19 -17.18 -6.28
CA LEU A 241 -24.04 -18.41 -7.08
C LEU A 241 -23.40 -19.55 -6.27
N ASN A 242 -22.41 -19.25 -5.43
CA ASN A 242 -21.82 -20.25 -4.53
C ASN A 242 -22.85 -20.75 -3.50
N ARG A 243 -23.73 -19.88 -3.00
CA ARG A 243 -24.88 -20.30 -2.16
C ARG A 243 -25.89 -21.15 -2.92
N ALA A 244 -25.98 -21.00 -4.23
CA ALA A 244 -26.80 -21.83 -5.11
C ALA A 244 -26.12 -23.12 -5.57
N GLY A 245 -24.90 -23.41 -5.06
CA GLY A 245 -24.19 -24.69 -5.26
C GLY A 245 -23.02 -24.63 -6.24
N LEU A 246 -22.61 -23.46 -6.75
CA LEU A 246 -21.38 -23.33 -7.53
C LEU A 246 -20.16 -23.24 -6.58
N ALA A 247 -18.97 -23.42 -7.16
CA ALA A 247 -17.69 -23.34 -6.43
C ALA A 247 -16.75 -22.30 -7.10
N LEU A 248 -17.20 -21.05 -7.21
CA LEU A 248 -16.45 -19.96 -7.83
C LEU A 248 -15.38 -19.41 -6.87
N GLY A 249 -14.19 -19.15 -7.39
CA GLY A 249 -13.05 -18.65 -6.63
C GLY A 249 -13.14 -17.15 -6.32
N LEU A 250 -13.70 -16.77 -5.17
CA LEU A 250 -13.90 -15.36 -4.80
C LEU A 250 -12.60 -14.53 -4.87
N PRO A 251 -11.43 -14.97 -4.35
CA PRO A 251 -10.19 -14.20 -4.49
C PRO A 251 -9.80 -13.97 -5.96
N LEU A 252 -9.99 -14.97 -6.83
CA LEU A 252 -9.68 -14.87 -8.25
C LEU A 252 -10.58 -13.83 -8.95
N ILE A 253 -11.86 -13.83 -8.62
CA ILE A 253 -12.84 -12.87 -9.15
C ILE A 253 -12.49 -11.44 -8.71
N VAL A 254 -12.18 -11.24 -7.43
CA VAL A 254 -11.82 -9.91 -6.92
C VAL A 254 -10.54 -9.40 -7.60
N ALA A 255 -9.49 -10.21 -7.66
CA ALA A 255 -8.24 -9.84 -8.30
C ALA A 255 -8.42 -9.56 -9.80
N ALA A 256 -9.15 -10.43 -10.50
CA ALA A 256 -9.44 -10.23 -11.92
C ALA A 256 -10.27 -8.96 -12.18
N GLY A 257 -11.29 -8.71 -11.36
CA GLY A 257 -12.10 -7.49 -11.45
C GLY A 257 -11.30 -6.22 -11.21
N ARG A 258 -10.39 -6.21 -10.22
CA ARG A 258 -9.52 -5.07 -9.92
C ARG A 258 -8.48 -4.80 -11.01
N LEU A 259 -8.03 -5.82 -11.73
CA LEU A 259 -6.92 -5.73 -12.67
C LEU A 259 -7.34 -5.84 -14.14
N HIS A 260 -8.63 -6.02 -14.47
CA HIS A 260 -9.04 -6.30 -15.86
C HIS A 260 -8.66 -5.22 -16.87
N ASP A 261 -8.62 -3.97 -16.43
CA ASP A 261 -8.40 -2.79 -17.29
C ASP A 261 -7.02 -2.11 -17.06
N ILE A 262 -6.03 -2.80 -16.45
CA ILE A 262 -4.71 -2.20 -16.14
C ILE A 262 -3.94 -1.69 -17.37
N ALA A 263 -4.23 -2.23 -18.55
CA ALA A 263 -3.62 -1.82 -19.81
C ALA A 263 -4.57 -0.96 -20.66
N ARG A 264 -5.62 -0.36 -20.08
CA ARG A 264 -6.60 0.45 -20.79
C ARG A 264 -5.91 1.57 -21.58
N GLY A 265 -6.32 1.72 -22.84
CA GLY A 265 -5.70 2.66 -23.78
C GLY A 265 -4.67 2.03 -24.71
N GLN A 266 -4.23 0.81 -24.45
CA GLN A 266 -3.37 0.06 -25.38
C GLN A 266 -4.22 -0.70 -26.43
N PRO A 267 -3.71 -0.91 -27.65
CA PRO A 267 -4.29 -1.88 -28.58
C PRO A 267 -4.34 -3.26 -27.90
N ASP A 268 -5.46 -4.00 -28.06
CA ASP A 268 -5.65 -5.30 -27.39
C ASP A 268 -5.36 -5.24 -25.87
N HIS A 269 -5.94 -4.23 -25.17
CA HIS A 269 -5.68 -4.01 -23.74
C HIS A 269 -5.99 -5.24 -22.85
N ALA A 270 -6.95 -6.08 -23.23
CA ALA A 270 -7.25 -7.31 -22.53
C ALA A 270 -6.08 -8.30 -22.58
N GLY A 271 -5.55 -8.57 -23.78
CA GLY A 271 -4.37 -9.42 -23.96
C GLY A 271 -3.10 -8.80 -23.37
N ALA A 272 -2.92 -7.49 -23.52
CA ALA A 272 -1.78 -6.78 -22.94
C ALA A 272 -1.81 -6.82 -21.39
N GLY A 273 -2.96 -6.55 -20.79
CA GLY A 273 -3.16 -6.64 -19.34
C GLY A 273 -2.93 -8.06 -18.83
N ALA A 274 -3.46 -9.06 -19.53
CA ALA A 274 -3.27 -10.47 -19.19
C ALA A 274 -1.79 -10.89 -19.17
N ARG A 275 -1.00 -10.45 -20.15
CA ARG A 275 0.45 -10.71 -20.20
C ARG A 275 1.17 -10.06 -19.03
N LEU A 276 0.93 -8.77 -18.78
CA LEU A 276 1.52 -8.05 -17.65
C LEU A 276 1.23 -8.75 -16.31
N ILE A 277 -0.01 -9.15 -16.08
CA ILE A 277 -0.43 -9.85 -14.85
C ILE A 277 0.29 -11.21 -14.73
N ALA A 278 0.40 -11.95 -15.83
CA ALA A 278 1.08 -13.25 -15.82
C ALA A 278 2.60 -13.10 -15.56
N GLU A 279 3.25 -12.08 -16.13
CA GLU A 279 4.66 -11.74 -15.90
C GLU A 279 4.94 -11.33 -14.45
N MET A 280 3.94 -10.79 -13.73
CA MET A 280 4.01 -10.51 -12.29
C MET A 280 3.80 -11.74 -11.40
N GLY A 281 3.61 -12.95 -11.99
CA GLY A 281 3.42 -14.19 -11.24
C GLY A 281 1.96 -14.58 -11.00
N TYR A 282 0.99 -13.93 -11.65
CA TYR A 282 -0.44 -14.18 -11.48
C TYR A 282 -1.14 -14.73 -12.74
N PRO A 283 -0.67 -15.85 -13.34
CA PRO A 283 -1.18 -16.33 -14.63
C PRO A 283 -2.66 -16.71 -14.61
N ARG A 284 -3.19 -17.17 -13.46
CA ARG A 284 -4.62 -17.49 -13.33
C ARG A 284 -5.50 -16.26 -13.48
N VAL A 285 -5.08 -15.14 -12.88
CA VAL A 285 -5.78 -13.86 -13.02
C VAL A 285 -5.68 -13.35 -14.45
N GLY A 286 -4.48 -13.42 -15.05
CA GLY A 286 -4.27 -13.07 -16.46
C GLY A 286 -5.19 -13.85 -17.41
N ALA A 287 -5.40 -15.15 -17.17
CA ALA A 287 -6.29 -15.98 -17.98
C ALA A 287 -7.77 -15.52 -17.94
N VAL A 288 -8.24 -15.05 -16.78
CA VAL A 288 -9.58 -14.45 -16.64
C VAL A 288 -9.64 -13.10 -17.34
N VAL A 289 -8.65 -12.24 -17.09
CA VAL A 289 -8.55 -10.89 -17.67
C VAL A 289 -8.50 -10.93 -19.20
N ALA A 290 -7.83 -11.89 -19.81
CA ALA A 290 -7.77 -12.04 -21.27
C ALA A 290 -9.15 -12.10 -21.94
N LYS A 291 -10.18 -12.54 -21.22
CA LYS A 291 -11.53 -12.79 -21.76
C LYS A 291 -12.50 -11.64 -21.54
N HIS A 292 -12.14 -10.58 -20.78
CA HIS A 292 -13.13 -9.57 -20.37
C HIS A 292 -13.70 -8.71 -21.52
N MET A 293 -13.02 -8.66 -22.67
CA MET A 293 -13.51 -7.91 -23.83
C MET A 293 -14.29 -8.78 -24.82
N ASP A 294 -13.84 -9.99 -25.06
CA ASP A 294 -14.44 -10.92 -26.02
C ASP A 294 -14.40 -12.32 -25.39
N ILE A 295 -15.56 -12.83 -25.03
CA ILE A 295 -15.74 -14.16 -24.45
C ILE A 295 -16.66 -14.98 -25.35
N GLN A 296 -16.39 -16.28 -25.44
CA GLN A 296 -17.31 -17.26 -25.99
C GLN A 296 -17.64 -18.23 -24.87
N SER A 297 -18.81 -18.02 -24.30
CA SER A 297 -19.25 -18.80 -23.17
C SER A 297 -20.23 -19.88 -23.63
N HIS A 298 -19.94 -21.13 -23.28
CA HIS A 298 -20.73 -22.29 -23.72
C HIS A 298 -21.24 -23.09 -22.52
N GLY A 299 -22.49 -23.57 -22.65
CA GLY A 299 -23.13 -24.41 -21.65
C GLY A 299 -23.94 -23.64 -20.58
N PRO A 300 -24.57 -24.37 -19.64
CA PRO A 300 -25.47 -23.79 -18.64
C PRO A 300 -24.76 -23.20 -17.42
N SER A 301 -23.48 -23.55 -17.20
CA SER A 301 -22.69 -23.09 -16.05
C SER A 301 -22.10 -21.71 -16.29
N VAL A 302 -21.73 -21.04 -15.20
CA VAL A 302 -21.08 -19.71 -15.19
C VAL A 302 -19.72 -19.85 -14.51
N ASP A 303 -18.67 -19.31 -15.11
CA ASP A 303 -17.32 -19.28 -14.56
C ASP A 303 -16.91 -17.88 -14.10
N GLU A 304 -15.69 -17.73 -13.58
CA GLU A 304 -15.15 -16.46 -13.11
C GLU A 304 -15.00 -15.43 -14.25
N ALA A 305 -14.65 -15.88 -15.44
CA ALA A 305 -14.50 -15.00 -16.60
C ALA A 305 -15.87 -14.45 -17.08
N ASP A 306 -16.91 -15.29 -17.07
CA ASP A 306 -18.28 -14.88 -17.34
C ASP A 306 -18.72 -13.75 -16.40
N LEU A 307 -18.42 -13.89 -15.10
CA LEU A 307 -18.80 -12.88 -14.11
C LEU A 307 -18.07 -11.55 -14.30
N ILE A 308 -16.77 -11.59 -14.60
CA ILE A 308 -16.02 -10.37 -14.87
C ILE A 308 -16.52 -9.70 -16.15
N TYR A 309 -16.73 -10.48 -17.21
CA TYR A 309 -17.30 -9.99 -18.45
C TYR A 309 -18.67 -9.31 -18.23
N PHE A 310 -19.59 -9.96 -17.53
CA PHE A 310 -20.92 -9.45 -17.25
C PHE A 310 -20.87 -8.20 -16.37
N ALA A 311 -20.12 -8.25 -15.26
CA ALA A 311 -20.02 -7.13 -14.34
C ALA A 311 -19.42 -5.88 -14.99
N ASP A 312 -18.37 -6.02 -15.82
CA ASP A 312 -17.82 -4.90 -16.59
C ASP A 312 -18.87 -4.26 -17.49
N LYS A 313 -19.75 -5.05 -18.13
CA LYS A 313 -20.82 -4.50 -18.99
C LYS A 313 -21.96 -3.83 -18.20
N CYS A 314 -22.05 -4.08 -16.88
CA CYS A 314 -23.00 -3.41 -15.99
C CYS A 314 -22.43 -2.15 -15.30
N VAL A 315 -21.17 -1.76 -15.59
CA VAL A 315 -20.51 -0.60 -14.98
C VAL A 315 -20.01 0.35 -16.06
N GLU A 316 -20.41 1.61 -16.03
CA GLU A 316 -19.91 2.70 -16.88
C GLU A 316 -19.22 3.73 -15.98
N GLU A 317 -17.94 4.02 -16.24
CA GLU A 317 -17.08 4.76 -15.32
C GLU A 317 -17.06 4.06 -13.93
N ASP A 318 -17.58 4.68 -12.89
CA ASP A 318 -17.75 4.12 -11.54
C ASP A 318 -19.22 3.88 -11.15
N ARG A 319 -20.15 3.91 -12.13
CA ARG A 319 -21.60 3.81 -11.90
C ARG A 319 -22.19 2.55 -12.51
N LEU A 320 -23.19 2.01 -11.84
CA LEU A 320 -23.97 0.91 -12.38
C LEU A 320 -24.97 1.42 -13.41
N VAL A 321 -25.05 0.71 -14.53
CA VAL A 321 -25.97 0.97 -15.64
C VAL A 321 -26.62 -0.35 -16.06
N SER A 322 -27.81 -0.27 -16.67
CA SER A 322 -28.38 -1.45 -17.30
C SER A 322 -27.62 -1.82 -18.58
N LEU A 323 -27.63 -3.11 -18.94
CA LEU A 323 -27.01 -3.56 -20.20
C LEU A 323 -27.59 -2.81 -21.38
N GLU A 324 -28.93 -2.63 -21.40
CA GLU A 324 -29.68 -1.94 -22.45
C GLU A 324 -29.15 -0.51 -22.61
N GLU A 325 -29.13 0.29 -21.54
CA GLU A 325 -28.67 1.69 -21.59
C GLU A 325 -27.21 1.82 -22.09
N ARG A 326 -26.30 0.97 -21.58
CA ARG A 326 -24.90 1.02 -22.00
C ARG A 326 -24.74 0.71 -23.48
N PHE A 327 -25.38 -0.35 -23.95
CA PHE A 327 -25.24 -0.79 -25.34
C PHE A 327 -26.00 0.10 -26.33
N GLU A 328 -27.15 0.64 -25.97
CA GLU A 328 -27.87 1.65 -26.79
C GLU A 328 -26.99 2.88 -27.05
N ARG A 329 -26.34 3.42 -26.02
CA ARG A 329 -25.39 4.54 -26.19
C ARG A 329 -24.23 4.17 -27.10
N SER A 330 -23.67 2.96 -26.92
CA SER A 330 -22.58 2.47 -27.76
C SER A 330 -23.00 2.25 -29.19
N MET A 331 -24.18 1.67 -29.44
CA MET A 331 -24.74 1.46 -30.78
C MET A 331 -25.02 2.80 -31.48
N SER A 332 -25.58 3.77 -30.75
CA SER A 332 -25.85 5.12 -31.30
C SER A 332 -24.55 5.83 -31.68
N ARG A 333 -23.50 5.73 -30.87
CA ARG A 333 -22.19 6.36 -31.12
C ARG A 333 -21.49 5.81 -32.37
N TYR A 334 -21.67 4.53 -32.69
CA TYR A 334 -20.98 3.85 -33.78
C TYR A 334 -21.95 3.38 -34.89
N ALA A 335 -23.11 4.02 -35.02
CA ALA A 335 -24.14 3.67 -36.00
C ALA A 335 -23.64 3.74 -37.46
N ASP A 336 -22.71 4.64 -37.72
CA ASP A 336 -22.05 4.86 -39.02
C ASP A 336 -20.89 3.88 -39.33
N ARG A 337 -20.56 2.97 -38.39
CA ARG A 337 -19.41 2.03 -38.50
C ARG A 337 -19.86 0.56 -38.39
N PRO A 338 -20.35 -0.06 -39.48
CA PRO A 338 -20.99 -1.39 -39.45
C PRO A 338 -20.13 -2.50 -38.82
N HIS A 339 -18.83 -2.48 -39.05
CA HIS A 339 -17.93 -3.50 -38.50
C HIS A 339 -17.77 -3.39 -36.97
N ILE A 340 -17.81 -2.15 -36.40
CA ILE A 340 -17.77 -1.91 -34.95
C ILE A 340 -19.14 -2.28 -34.36
N LEU A 341 -20.24 -1.83 -35.02
CA LEU A 341 -21.60 -2.12 -34.61
C LEU A 341 -21.82 -3.64 -34.45
N LYS A 342 -21.37 -4.44 -35.42
CA LYS A 342 -21.47 -5.91 -35.35
C LYS A 342 -20.79 -6.49 -34.10
N LYS A 343 -19.63 -5.98 -33.73
CA LYS A 343 -18.92 -6.39 -32.49
C LYS A 343 -19.71 -5.97 -31.25
N ILE A 344 -20.25 -4.75 -31.23
CA ILE A 344 -21.06 -4.25 -30.09
C ILE A 344 -22.28 -5.13 -29.89
N VAL A 345 -23.02 -5.46 -30.97
CA VAL A 345 -24.20 -6.35 -30.90
C VAL A 345 -23.81 -7.73 -30.39
N SER A 346 -22.74 -8.33 -30.92
CA SER A 346 -22.27 -9.65 -30.45
C SER A 346 -21.92 -9.64 -28.96
N ARG A 347 -21.27 -8.58 -28.45
CA ARG A 347 -20.94 -8.43 -27.02
C ARG A 347 -22.19 -8.24 -26.16
N PHE A 348 -23.19 -7.54 -26.67
CA PHE A 348 -24.46 -7.37 -25.98
C PHE A 348 -25.23 -8.70 -25.85
N ASP A 349 -25.29 -9.46 -26.94
CA ASP A 349 -25.97 -10.75 -26.96
C ASP A 349 -25.28 -11.73 -25.97
N GLU A 350 -23.95 -11.72 -25.93
CA GLU A 350 -23.20 -12.55 -24.99
C GLU A 350 -23.44 -12.13 -23.54
N ALA A 351 -23.42 -10.82 -23.24
CA ALA A 351 -23.71 -10.32 -21.89
C ALA A 351 -25.14 -10.71 -21.44
N LYS A 352 -26.12 -10.61 -22.35
CA LYS A 352 -27.50 -11.05 -22.07
C LYS A 352 -27.60 -12.56 -21.84
N ASN A 353 -26.85 -13.35 -22.60
CA ASN A 353 -26.81 -14.80 -22.45
C ASN A 353 -26.24 -15.18 -21.09
N ILE A 354 -25.12 -14.55 -20.66
CA ILE A 354 -24.55 -14.75 -19.31
C ILE A 354 -25.56 -14.34 -18.24
N GLY A 355 -26.21 -13.18 -18.39
CA GLY A 355 -27.25 -12.72 -17.47
C GLY A 355 -28.38 -13.73 -17.29
N LYS A 356 -28.90 -14.29 -18.39
CA LYS A 356 -29.95 -15.35 -18.35
C LYS A 356 -29.50 -16.61 -17.64
N ARG A 357 -28.22 -17.01 -17.80
CA ARG A 357 -27.68 -18.17 -17.07
C ARG A 357 -27.58 -17.92 -15.58
N ILE A 358 -27.14 -16.70 -15.19
CA ILE A 358 -27.13 -16.26 -13.78
C ILE A 358 -28.55 -16.30 -13.20
N GLU A 359 -29.54 -15.75 -13.94
CA GLU A 359 -30.96 -15.78 -13.53
C GLU A 359 -31.50 -17.18 -13.36
N ALA A 360 -31.21 -18.08 -14.30
CA ALA A 360 -31.63 -19.47 -14.22
C ALA A 360 -31.04 -20.19 -12.99
N LEU A 361 -29.78 -19.92 -12.65
CA LEU A 361 -29.10 -20.50 -11.49
C LEU A 361 -29.62 -19.92 -10.15
N LEU A 362 -29.96 -18.62 -10.13
CA LEU A 362 -30.38 -17.93 -8.91
C LEU A 362 -31.92 -17.91 -8.71
N GLY A 363 -32.71 -18.26 -9.73
CA GLY A 363 -34.17 -18.22 -9.69
C GLY A 363 -34.76 -16.80 -9.55
N GLN A 364 -33.98 -15.75 -9.87
CA GLN A 364 -34.40 -14.35 -9.79
C GLN A 364 -33.74 -13.49 -10.86
N PRO A 365 -34.40 -12.39 -11.31
CA PRO A 365 -33.83 -11.49 -12.32
C PRO A 365 -32.49 -10.88 -11.86
N VAL A 366 -31.46 -10.96 -12.70
CA VAL A 366 -30.13 -10.40 -12.39
C VAL A 366 -30.18 -8.88 -12.26
N GLY A 367 -31.06 -8.21 -12.99
CA GLY A 367 -31.29 -6.78 -12.87
C GLY A 367 -31.76 -6.34 -11.48
N ASP A 368 -32.51 -7.19 -10.76
CA ASP A 368 -32.91 -6.92 -9.37
C ASP A 368 -31.72 -7.02 -8.41
N ILE A 369 -30.79 -7.95 -8.68
CA ILE A 369 -29.57 -8.09 -7.92
C ILE A 369 -28.68 -6.85 -8.13
N VAL A 370 -28.50 -6.42 -9.37
CA VAL A 370 -27.72 -5.21 -9.71
C VAL A 370 -28.33 -3.97 -9.05
N ARG A 371 -29.65 -3.79 -9.11
CA ARG A 371 -30.35 -2.67 -8.43
C ARG A 371 -30.22 -2.72 -6.90
N ARG A 372 -30.25 -3.90 -6.29
CA ARG A 372 -30.02 -4.04 -4.84
C ARG A 372 -28.57 -3.71 -4.48
N PHE A 373 -27.62 -4.18 -5.28
CA PHE A 373 -26.20 -3.86 -5.14
C PHE A 373 -25.97 -2.36 -5.31
N GLU A 374 -26.56 -1.70 -6.31
CA GLU A 374 -26.50 -0.24 -6.47
C GLU A 374 -27.00 0.49 -5.23
N ARG A 375 -28.16 0.10 -4.71
CA ARG A 375 -28.69 0.68 -3.47
C ARG A 375 -27.75 0.46 -2.27
N SER A 376 -27.13 -0.71 -2.17
CA SER A 376 -26.18 -0.99 -1.09
C SER A 376 -24.90 -0.17 -1.23
N ILE A 377 -24.37 0.00 -2.44
CA ILE A 377 -23.23 0.88 -2.70
C ILE A 377 -23.60 2.34 -2.43
N ARG A 378 -24.76 2.81 -2.91
CA ARG A 378 -25.22 4.18 -2.62
C ARG A 378 -25.42 4.40 -1.12
N ALA A 379 -26.02 3.45 -0.40
CA ALA A 379 -26.15 3.51 1.06
C ALA A 379 -24.77 3.50 1.74
N ALA A 380 -23.87 2.61 1.34
CA ALA A 380 -22.49 2.56 1.83
C ALA A 380 -21.69 3.79 1.40
N SER A 381 -21.95 4.38 0.21
CA SER A 381 -21.29 5.59 -0.25
C SER A 381 -21.85 6.85 0.41
N MET A 382 -23.14 6.90 0.75
CA MET A 382 -23.68 7.93 1.63
C MET A 382 -23.06 7.84 3.04
N ASP A 383 -22.74 6.63 3.51
CA ASP A 383 -22.07 6.36 4.79
C ASP A 383 -20.53 6.49 4.67
N SER A 384 -19.94 6.39 3.48
CA SER A 384 -18.49 6.46 3.22
C SER A 384 -18.00 7.77 2.62
N HIS A 385 -18.91 8.68 2.21
CA HIS A 385 -18.54 10.02 1.82
C HIS A 385 -18.17 10.83 3.06
N ARG A 386 -16.89 11.10 3.22
CA ARG A 386 -16.38 11.96 4.29
C ARG A 386 -15.70 13.14 3.68
N THR A 387 -16.08 14.31 4.13
CA THR A 387 -15.30 15.51 3.89
C THR A 387 -14.45 15.75 5.12
N ILE A 388 -13.16 15.75 4.92
CA ILE A 388 -12.15 16.03 5.95
C ILE A 388 -11.79 17.50 5.80
N TYR A 389 -12.12 18.27 6.81
CA TYR A 389 -11.73 19.67 6.96
C TYR A 389 -10.47 19.68 7.82
N LEU A 390 -9.31 19.79 7.19
CA LEU A 390 -8.01 19.78 7.86
C LEU A 390 -7.52 21.20 8.04
N VAL A 391 -7.47 21.66 9.28
CA VAL A 391 -7.13 23.05 9.65
C VAL A 391 -5.78 23.08 10.35
N ARG A 392 -4.93 24.05 10.02
CA ARG A 392 -3.81 24.43 10.85
C ARG A 392 -4.29 25.35 11.95
N HIS A 393 -3.82 25.16 13.19
CA HIS A 393 -4.11 26.07 14.31
C HIS A 393 -3.84 27.55 13.96
N GLY A 394 -4.53 28.46 14.65
CA GLY A 394 -4.36 29.90 14.51
C GLY A 394 -2.97 30.40 14.96
N ALA A 395 -2.68 31.68 14.73
CA ALA A 395 -1.39 32.27 15.04
C ALA A 395 -1.06 32.22 16.56
N ILE A 396 0.22 31.99 16.86
CA ILE A 396 0.77 31.90 18.21
C ILE A 396 1.80 33.00 18.49
N ARG A 397 2.16 33.77 17.48
CA ARG A 397 3.13 34.87 17.53
C ARG A 397 2.81 35.91 16.48
N SER A 398 3.33 37.14 16.66
CA SER A 398 3.22 38.18 15.66
C SER A 398 4.09 37.88 14.42
N PRO A 399 3.68 38.29 13.20
CA PRO A 399 4.52 38.23 12.02
C PRO A 399 5.87 38.99 12.16
N ALA A 400 5.92 39.98 13.05
CA ALA A 400 7.14 40.76 13.34
C ALA A 400 8.16 39.99 14.22
N ASP A 401 7.73 38.91 14.90
CA ASP A 401 8.62 38.12 15.73
C ASP A 401 9.59 37.27 14.87
N PRO A 402 10.83 37.05 15.34
CA PRO A 402 11.77 36.19 14.62
C PRO A 402 11.23 34.77 14.52
N LYS A 403 11.39 34.13 13.33
CA LYS A 403 10.98 32.76 13.11
C LYS A 403 11.74 31.80 14.03
N ARG A 404 11.01 30.95 14.76
CA ARG A 404 11.54 29.97 15.70
C ARG A 404 11.10 28.55 15.35
N PHE A 405 11.87 27.58 15.75
CA PHE A 405 11.51 26.18 15.77
C PHE A 405 10.60 25.90 16.98
N ILE A 406 9.28 25.81 16.76
CA ILE A 406 8.31 25.67 17.86
C ILE A 406 8.10 24.20 18.24
N GLY A 407 7.94 23.30 17.25
CA GLY A 407 7.73 21.90 17.51
C GLY A 407 6.60 21.62 18.53
N GLN A 408 6.93 20.90 19.58
CA GLN A 408 5.98 20.49 20.63
C GLN A 408 5.90 21.48 21.81
N LEU A 409 6.56 22.65 21.74
CA LEU A 409 6.34 23.68 22.74
C LEU A 409 4.84 24.04 22.84
N ASP A 410 4.30 23.93 24.04
CA ASP A 410 2.85 24.09 24.29
C ASP A 410 2.44 25.55 24.48
N LEU A 411 2.44 26.32 23.40
CA LEU A 411 2.07 27.73 23.37
C LEU A 411 0.57 27.88 23.05
N PRO A 412 -0.14 28.83 23.70
CA PRO A 412 -1.53 29.18 23.40
C PRO A 412 -1.63 30.02 22.11
N LEU A 413 -2.85 30.24 21.63
CA LEU A 413 -3.14 31.20 20.58
C LEU A 413 -2.83 32.63 21.07
N ASN A 414 -2.41 33.51 20.14
CA ASN A 414 -2.47 34.96 20.35
C ASN A 414 -3.82 35.54 19.91
N ALA A 415 -4.02 36.85 20.03
CA ALA A 415 -5.26 37.51 19.64
C ALA A 415 -5.61 37.29 18.16
N GLU A 416 -4.63 37.40 17.26
CA GLU A 416 -4.79 37.14 15.83
C GLU A 416 -5.22 35.68 15.56
N GLY A 417 -4.61 34.73 16.24
CA GLY A 417 -4.95 33.31 16.12
C GLY A 417 -6.39 33.01 16.55
N SER A 418 -6.86 33.66 17.60
CA SER A 418 -8.24 33.56 18.06
C SER A 418 -9.23 34.14 17.04
N GLU A 419 -8.89 35.25 16.38
CA GLU A 419 -9.68 35.85 15.30
C GLU A 419 -9.70 34.95 14.06
N GLN A 420 -8.55 34.34 13.68
CA GLN A 420 -8.47 33.39 12.56
C GLN A 420 -9.40 32.19 12.83
N ALA A 421 -9.36 31.62 14.02
CA ALA A 421 -10.26 30.54 14.43
C ALA A 421 -11.73 30.97 14.41
N GLY A 422 -12.04 32.22 14.83
CA GLY A 422 -13.39 32.79 14.79
C GLY A 422 -13.93 32.93 13.36
N ARG A 423 -13.09 33.37 12.41
CA ARG A 423 -13.47 33.43 10.97
C ARG A 423 -13.76 32.05 10.40
N LEU A 424 -12.94 31.05 10.73
CA LEU A 424 -13.20 29.66 10.35
C LEU A 424 -14.49 29.13 10.96
N ALA A 425 -14.77 29.43 12.24
CA ALA A 425 -16.01 29.03 12.89
C ALA A 425 -17.25 29.60 12.20
N ALA A 426 -17.18 30.86 11.74
CA ALA A 426 -18.26 31.48 10.97
C ALA A 426 -18.47 30.79 9.62
N SER A 427 -17.40 30.57 8.87
CA SER A 427 -17.43 29.95 7.54
C SER A 427 -17.86 28.49 7.58
N LEU A 428 -17.54 27.76 8.64
CA LEU A 428 -17.86 26.33 8.80
C LEU A 428 -19.18 26.08 9.55
N ARG A 429 -19.93 27.13 9.95
CA ARG A 429 -21.12 27.04 10.80
C ARG A 429 -22.16 26.03 10.29
N ASP A 430 -22.40 26.00 8.98
CA ASP A 430 -23.42 25.16 8.37
C ASP A 430 -22.92 23.77 7.94
N VAL A 431 -21.66 23.45 8.21
CA VAL A 431 -21.11 22.11 7.94
C VAL A 431 -21.57 21.15 9.03
N PRO A 432 -22.31 20.07 8.68
CA PRO A 432 -22.74 19.08 9.68
C PRO A 432 -21.56 18.18 10.06
N PHE A 433 -20.74 18.59 11.02
CA PHE A 433 -19.68 17.75 11.55
C PHE A 433 -20.22 16.60 12.38
N SER A 434 -19.68 15.41 12.17
CA SER A 434 -19.93 14.23 12.98
C SER A 434 -18.97 14.11 14.16
N ALA A 435 -17.74 14.65 14.01
CA ALA A 435 -16.72 14.67 15.05
C ALA A 435 -15.69 15.78 14.79
N VAL A 436 -15.06 16.25 15.88
CA VAL A 436 -13.97 17.23 15.86
C VAL A 436 -12.77 16.63 16.58
N PHE A 437 -11.68 16.46 15.86
CA PHE A 437 -10.41 15.98 16.39
C PHE A 437 -9.38 17.09 16.39
N CYS A 438 -8.45 17.05 17.33
CA CYS A 438 -7.36 18.02 17.37
C CYS A 438 -6.08 17.38 17.94
N SER A 439 -4.93 18.02 17.71
CA SER A 439 -3.73 17.75 18.50
C SER A 439 -3.98 18.06 19.97
N ASP A 440 -3.23 17.44 20.86
CA ASP A 440 -3.25 17.69 22.31
C ASP A 440 -2.57 18.99 22.73
N LEU A 441 -1.90 19.70 21.81
CA LEU A 441 -1.24 20.98 22.10
C LEU A 441 -2.26 22.14 22.18
N LYS A 442 -2.09 23.03 23.16
CA LYS A 442 -3.04 24.13 23.49
C LYS A 442 -3.54 24.89 22.27
N ARG A 443 -2.65 25.40 21.43
CA ARG A 443 -3.01 26.16 20.23
C ARG A 443 -3.97 25.42 19.30
N SER A 444 -3.82 24.11 19.20
CA SER A 444 -4.69 23.25 18.38
C SER A 444 -6.04 23.00 19.08
N VAL A 445 -6.01 22.74 20.37
CA VAL A 445 -7.21 22.56 21.20
C VAL A 445 -8.06 23.83 21.20
N GLU A 446 -7.46 25.00 21.46
CA GLU A 446 -8.14 26.31 21.46
C GLU A 446 -8.78 26.62 20.10
N THR A 447 -8.04 26.41 19.00
CA THR A 447 -8.57 26.56 17.63
C THR A 447 -9.77 25.63 17.41
N ALA A 448 -9.65 24.36 17.77
CA ALA A 448 -10.71 23.38 17.60
C ALA A 448 -11.96 23.74 18.44
N GLN A 449 -11.79 24.17 19.68
CA GLN A 449 -12.88 24.58 20.57
C GLN A 449 -13.65 25.78 20.01
N ILE A 450 -12.94 26.79 19.47
CA ILE A 450 -13.58 27.96 18.84
C ILE A 450 -14.43 27.53 17.64
N ILE A 451 -13.89 26.66 16.78
CA ILE A 451 -14.62 26.18 15.59
C ILE A 451 -15.77 25.24 15.96
N ALA A 452 -15.59 24.36 16.95
CA ALA A 452 -16.59 23.39 17.37
C ALA A 452 -17.76 23.99 18.16
N LYS A 453 -17.57 25.16 18.77
CA LYS A 453 -18.58 25.81 19.63
C LYS A 453 -19.97 25.99 19.00
N PRO A 454 -20.10 26.50 17.74
CA PRO A 454 -21.39 26.61 17.05
C PRO A 454 -22.09 25.27 16.78
N HIS A 455 -21.33 24.18 16.73
CA HIS A 455 -21.83 22.84 16.43
C HIS A 455 -22.23 22.04 17.67
N HIS A 456 -21.95 22.56 18.88
CA HIS A 456 -22.17 21.86 20.15
C HIS A 456 -21.48 20.48 20.25
N ILE A 457 -20.30 20.32 19.59
CA ILE A 457 -19.52 19.10 19.56
C ILE A 457 -18.28 19.26 20.44
N SER A 458 -18.00 18.24 21.25
CA SER A 458 -16.77 18.18 22.05
C SER A 458 -15.57 17.83 21.16
N CYS A 459 -14.43 18.50 21.40
CA CYS A 459 -13.19 18.19 20.72
C CYS A 459 -12.53 16.95 21.32
N ILE A 460 -11.97 16.09 20.46
CA ILE A 460 -11.29 14.84 20.83
C ILE A 460 -9.79 15.02 20.60
N PRO A 461 -8.98 15.23 21.64
CA PRO A 461 -7.53 15.33 21.49
C PRO A 461 -6.92 13.99 21.08
N LYS A 462 -5.96 14.04 20.15
CA LYS A 462 -5.19 12.89 19.67
C LYS A 462 -3.70 13.21 19.70
N ARG A 463 -2.95 12.53 20.57
CA ARG A 463 -1.49 12.70 20.69
C ARG A 463 -0.76 12.36 19.36
N GLY A 464 -1.31 11.44 18.57
CA GLY A 464 -0.77 11.13 17.24
C GLY A 464 -0.76 12.32 16.27
N LEU A 465 -1.56 13.37 16.53
CA LEU A 465 -1.61 14.62 15.75
C LEU A 465 -0.73 15.74 16.32
N SER A 466 0.08 15.53 17.40
CA SER A 466 1.02 16.53 17.92
C SER A 466 2.03 16.92 16.84
N GLU A 467 2.51 18.17 16.86
CA GLU A 467 3.52 18.63 15.87
C GLU A 467 4.80 17.81 15.98
N ILE A 468 5.62 17.81 14.95
CA ILE A 468 6.94 17.18 14.95
C ILE A 468 7.76 17.70 16.13
N SER A 469 8.38 16.77 16.89
CA SER A 469 9.34 17.15 17.92
C SER A 469 10.65 17.60 17.30
N LEU A 470 11.09 18.80 17.65
CA LEU A 470 12.34 19.37 17.16
C LEU A 470 13.48 19.25 18.20
N GLY A 471 13.21 18.58 19.33
CA GLY A 471 14.19 18.26 20.35
C GLY A 471 14.92 19.53 20.86
N ARG A 472 16.26 19.54 20.80
CA ARG A 472 17.07 20.66 21.28
C ARG A 472 16.88 21.97 20.49
N TRP A 473 16.23 21.94 19.34
CA TRP A 473 15.99 23.14 18.55
C TRP A 473 14.74 23.91 18.98
N GLU A 474 13.90 23.29 19.81
CA GLU A 474 12.65 23.93 20.23
C GLU A 474 12.87 25.24 20.97
N GLY A 475 12.18 26.30 20.54
CA GLY A 475 12.31 27.65 21.05
C GLY A 475 13.43 28.49 20.43
N LEU A 476 14.42 27.87 19.79
CA LEU A 476 15.50 28.58 19.13
C LEU A 476 15.04 29.22 17.80
N THR A 477 15.62 30.37 17.45
CA THR A 477 15.48 30.96 16.12
C THR A 477 16.29 30.18 15.09
N PHE A 478 15.98 30.38 13.81
CA PHE A 478 16.75 29.78 12.70
C PHE A 478 18.23 30.17 12.76
N ASP A 479 18.54 31.44 13.14
CA ASP A 479 19.92 31.90 13.24
C ASP A 479 20.64 31.34 14.45
N GLU A 480 19.95 31.14 15.58
CA GLU A 480 20.52 30.48 16.77
C GLU A 480 20.86 29.02 16.47
N VAL A 481 19.97 28.27 15.81
CA VAL A 481 20.24 26.88 15.42
C VAL A 481 21.40 26.82 14.44
N ARG A 482 21.44 27.71 13.42
CA ARG A 482 22.57 27.76 12.47
C ARG A 482 23.91 28.01 13.15
N LYS A 483 23.94 28.84 14.21
CA LYS A 483 25.16 29.14 14.96
C LYS A 483 25.53 28.05 15.95
N GLN A 484 24.57 27.48 16.67
CA GLN A 484 24.82 26.51 17.75
C GLN A 484 24.94 25.07 17.23
N HIS A 485 24.26 24.73 16.13
CA HIS A 485 24.19 23.39 15.52
C HIS A 485 24.41 23.44 13.99
N PRO A 486 25.53 23.99 13.49
CA PRO A 486 25.73 24.24 12.06
C PRO A 486 25.71 22.96 11.22
N GLU A 487 26.29 21.86 11.73
CA GLU A 487 26.33 20.58 11.03
C GLU A 487 24.93 19.95 10.92
N GLU A 488 24.18 19.95 12.03
CA GLU A 488 22.79 19.45 12.04
C GLU A 488 21.89 20.30 11.13
N PHE A 489 22.06 21.65 11.16
CA PHE A 489 21.30 22.55 10.31
C PHE A 489 21.57 22.31 8.82
N HIS A 490 22.84 22.06 8.46
CA HIS A 490 23.22 21.71 7.10
C HIS A 490 22.67 20.33 6.68
N ALA A 491 22.84 19.31 7.53
CA ALA A 491 22.34 17.96 7.26
C ALA A 491 20.82 17.94 7.04
N ARG A 492 20.05 18.73 7.83
CA ARG A 492 18.61 18.90 7.60
C ARG A 492 18.28 19.51 6.23
N GLY A 493 19.11 20.40 5.74
CA GLY A 493 18.95 21.00 4.41
C GLY A 493 19.15 20.00 3.28
N LEU A 494 19.99 18.98 3.49
CA LEU A 494 20.28 17.92 2.52
C LEU A 494 19.22 16.81 2.52
N ASP A 495 18.73 16.45 3.70
CA ASP A 495 17.74 15.38 3.88
C ASP A 495 16.67 15.80 4.90
N ILE A 496 15.62 16.40 4.40
CA ILE A 496 14.54 16.89 5.24
C ILE A 496 13.65 15.76 5.80
N VAL A 497 13.59 14.64 5.13
CA VAL A 497 12.71 13.52 5.47
C VAL A 497 13.28 12.69 6.62
N HIS A 498 14.55 12.33 6.54
CA HIS A 498 15.18 11.39 7.46
C HIS A 498 16.01 12.09 8.55
N PHE A 499 16.36 13.37 8.34
CA PHE A 499 17.10 14.11 9.35
C PHE A 499 16.32 14.22 10.65
N ARG A 500 16.99 13.88 11.75
CA ARG A 500 16.45 13.93 13.12
C ARG A 500 17.29 14.86 13.98
N PRO A 501 16.72 16.00 14.45
CA PRO A 501 17.42 16.82 15.44
C PRO A 501 17.71 16.03 16.71
N THR A 502 18.79 16.38 17.42
CA THR A 502 19.13 15.70 18.69
C THR A 502 17.94 15.74 19.66
N ALA A 503 17.50 14.57 20.11
CA ALA A 503 16.32 14.34 20.95
C ALA A 503 14.97 14.73 20.30
N GLY A 504 14.91 14.87 18.97
CA GLY A 504 13.70 15.17 18.21
C GLY A 504 13.25 14.02 17.30
N GLU A 505 12.36 14.33 16.36
CA GLU A 505 11.83 13.43 15.34
C GLU A 505 12.30 13.87 13.94
N SER A 506 12.48 12.94 13.02
CA SER A 506 12.45 13.21 11.58
C SER A 506 11.01 13.31 11.08
N PHE A 507 10.79 13.83 9.86
CA PHE A 507 9.44 13.79 9.25
C PHE A 507 8.98 12.37 8.99
N LEU A 508 9.89 11.44 8.72
CA LEU A 508 9.56 10.03 8.62
C LEU A 508 9.06 9.46 9.96
N ASP A 509 9.75 9.74 11.08
CA ASP A 509 9.28 9.31 12.42
C ASP A 509 7.90 9.89 12.75
N CYS A 510 7.72 11.20 12.48
CA CYS A 510 6.45 11.87 12.66
C CYS A 510 5.33 11.19 11.85
N SER A 511 5.61 10.78 10.61
CA SER A 511 4.64 10.10 9.75
C SER A 511 4.18 8.76 10.32
N PHE A 512 5.06 8.00 10.96
CA PHE A 512 4.71 6.72 11.59
C PHE A 512 3.69 6.83 12.73
N ARG A 513 3.50 8.00 13.33
CA ARG A 513 2.42 8.23 14.31
C ARG A 513 1.23 9.00 13.75
N VAL A 514 1.46 9.90 12.80
CA VAL A 514 0.41 10.74 12.20
C VAL A 514 -0.50 9.93 11.30
N ILE A 515 0.06 9.11 10.42
CA ILE A 515 -0.73 8.35 9.44
C ILE A 515 -1.65 7.31 10.12
N PRO A 516 -1.18 6.46 11.07
CA PRO A 516 -2.09 5.59 11.81
C PRO A 516 -3.18 6.36 12.56
N ALA A 517 -2.86 7.49 13.22
CA ALA A 517 -3.85 8.32 13.92
C ALA A 517 -4.89 8.91 12.96
N PHE A 518 -4.48 9.31 11.75
CA PHE A 518 -5.37 9.80 10.71
C PHE A 518 -6.33 8.70 10.23
N TYR A 519 -5.84 7.49 9.96
CA TYR A 519 -6.71 6.36 9.58
C TYR A 519 -7.63 5.92 10.72
N GLU A 520 -7.18 5.97 11.99
CA GLU A 520 -8.05 5.74 13.15
C GLU A 520 -9.21 6.74 13.18
N ILE A 521 -8.97 8.01 12.92
CA ILE A 521 -10.02 9.03 12.80
C ILE A 521 -11.00 8.67 11.69
N LEU A 522 -10.49 8.29 10.52
CA LEU A 522 -11.31 7.89 9.38
C LEU A 522 -12.18 6.65 9.69
N THR A 523 -11.72 5.74 10.48
CA THR A 523 -12.49 4.54 10.85
C THR A 523 -13.48 4.77 11.99
N SER A 524 -13.19 5.70 12.89
CA SER A 524 -13.99 5.98 14.10
C SER A 524 -15.17 6.95 13.88
N ALA A 525 -15.09 7.81 12.87
CA ALA A 525 -16.12 8.83 12.59
C ALA A 525 -16.81 8.57 11.25
N ARG A 526 -18.10 8.89 11.15
CA ARG A 526 -18.91 8.83 9.92
C ARG A 526 -19.33 10.24 9.52
N GLY A 527 -19.35 10.55 8.21
CA GLY A 527 -19.69 11.89 7.71
C GLY A 527 -18.53 12.89 7.77
N ASN A 528 -18.84 14.18 7.84
CA ASN A 528 -17.82 15.23 7.81
C ASN A 528 -17.05 15.28 9.14
N VAL A 529 -15.74 15.39 9.07
CA VAL A 529 -14.86 15.50 10.22
C VAL A 529 -14.00 16.77 10.14
N LEU A 530 -13.83 17.41 11.27
CA LEU A 530 -12.85 18.48 11.44
C LEU A 530 -11.61 17.92 12.14
N ILE A 531 -10.44 18.19 11.58
CA ILE A 531 -9.15 17.87 12.18
C ILE A 531 -8.35 19.17 12.30
N VAL A 532 -7.98 19.53 13.52
CA VAL A 532 -7.12 20.68 13.77
C VAL A 532 -5.73 20.19 14.16
N GLY A 533 -4.76 20.48 13.30
CA GLY A 533 -3.38 20.04 13.45
C GLY A 533 -2.39 21.18 13.32
N HIS A 534 -1.23 20.87 12.81
CA HIS A 534 -0.06 21.73 12.69
C HIS A 534 0.50 21.70 11.27
N ALA A 535 1.46 22.57 10.97
CA ALA A 535 2.02 22.67 9.62
C ALA A 535 2.70 21.38 9.15
N GLY A 536 3.52 20.75 9.99
CA GLY A 536 4.22 19.51 9.66
C GLY A 536 3.25 18.33 9.53
N VAL A 537 2.36 18.18 10.50
CA VAL A 537 1.32 17.14 10.53
C VAL A 537 0.39 17.23 9.33
N ASN A 538 -0.13 18.43 9.03
CA ASN A 538 -1.04 18.62 7.90
C ASN A 538 -0.36 18.31 6.57
N ARG A 539 0.93 18.67 6.41
CA ARG A 539 1.73 18.32 5.23
C ARG A 539 1.87 16.81 5.05
N ILE A 540 2.11 16.07 6.13
CA ILE A 540 2.18 14.61 6.10
C ILE A 540 0.84 14.02 5.64
N ILE A 541 -0.29 14.46 6.22
CA ILE A 541 -1.63 14.01 5.84
C ILE A 541 -1.94 14.36 4.38
N LEU A 542 -1.61 15.58 3.95
CA LEU A 542 -1.83 16.01 2.56
C LEU A 542 -0.92 15.28 1.58
N SER A 543 0.34 14.98 1.94
CA SER A 543 1.23 14.17 1.11
C SER A 543 0.64 12.77 0.89
N GLN A 544 0.12 12.13 1.96
CA GLN A 544 -0.59 10.86 1.87
C GLN A 544 -1.82 10.96 0.97
N ALA A 545 -2.64 11.99 1.15
CA ALA A 545 -3.86 12.19 0.36
C ALA A 545 -3.58 12.50 -1.12
N LEU A 546 -2.45 13.14 -1.43
CA LEU A 546 -2.02 13.46 -2.78
C LEU A 546 -1.19 12.35 -3.45
N GLY A 547 -0.88 11.26 -2.73
CA GLY A 547 0.01 10.21 -3.20
C GLY A 547 1.43 10.70 -3.50
N ARG A 548 1.93 11.69 -2.73
CA ARG A 548 3.25 12.31 -2.92
C ARG A 548 4.25 11.87 -1.86
N SER A 549 5.51 11.72 -2.27
CA SER A 549 6.62 11.48 -1.35
C SER A 549 6.78 12.63 -0.34
N LEU A 550 7.22 12.30 0.88
CA LEU A 550 7.53 13.27 1.93
C LEU A 550 8.65 14.27 1.55
N GLU A 551 9.46 13.98 0.54
CA GLU A 551 10.45 14.92 -0.01
C GLU A 551 9.84 16.24 -0.52
N TYR A 552 8.54 16.18 -0.89
CA TYR A 552 7.80 17.34 -1.40
C TYR A 552 7.01 18.10 -0.33
N LEU A 553 7.15 17.75 0.96
CA LEU A 553 6.40 18.35 2.08
C LEU A 553 6.36 19.88 2.06
N PHE A 554 7.50 20.52 1.83
CA PHE A 554 7.62 21.98 1.88
C PHE A 554 7.11 22.69 0.62
N ARG A 555 6.66 21.95 -0.38
CA ARG A 555 5.90 22.50 -1.52
C ARG A 555 4.40 22.62 -1.23
N ILE A 556 3.96 22.13 -0.06
CA ILE A 556 2.59 22.26 0.41
C ILE A 556 2.56 23.39 1.42
N ASP A 557 2.04 24.55 1.01
CA ASP A 557 1.89 25.68 1.91
C ASP A 557 0.87 25.41 3.00
N GLN A 558 1.15 25.91 4.20
CA GLN A 558 0.27 25.81 5.35
C GLN A 558 0.44 27.10 6.19
N GLU A 559 -0.43 28.08 5.95
CA GLU A 559 -0.50 29.32 6.73
C GLU A 559 -1.24 29.11 8.04
N TYR A 560 -1.09 30.00 9.02
CA TYR A 560 -1.88 29.95 10.26
C TYR A 560 -3.37 30.11 9.96
N GLY A 561 -4.20 29.24 10.55
CA GLY A 561 -5.64 29.24 10.32
C GLY A 561 -6.05 28.86 8.89
N CYS A 562 -5.18 28.27 8.08
CA CYS A 562 -5.56 27.79 6.77
C CYS A 562 -6.45 26.55 6.85
N LEU A 563 -7.29 26.39 5.84
CA LEU A 563 -8.19 25.27 5.65
C LEU A 563 -7.75 24.45 4.45
N ASN A 564 -7.73 23.14 4.63
CA ASN A 564 -7.60 22.18 3.55
C ASN A 564 -8.87 21.30 3.52
N VAL A 565 -9.34 20.96 2.35
CA VAL A 565 -10.53 20.13 2.17
C VAL A 565 -10.16 18.88 1.37
N VAL A 566 -10.39 17.73 1.97
CA VAL A 566 -10.09 16.43 1.38
C VAL A 566 -11.34 15.59 1.40
N PHE A 567 -11.75 15.10 0.25
CA PHE A 567 -12.81 14.11 0.14
C PHE A 567 -12.20 12.73 0.28
N TYR A 568 -12.83 11.90 1.10
CA TYR A 568 -12.50 10.50 1.24
C TYR A 568 -13.68 9.67 0.78
N ARG A 569 -13.49 8.96 -0.32
CA ARG A 569 -14.54 8.16 -0.98
C ARG A 569 -13.93 6.84 -1.43
N HIS A 570 -14.58 5.72 -1.11
CA HIS A 570 -14.16 4.38 -1.57
C HIS A 570 -12.67 4.09 -1.34
N SER A 571 -12.17 4.44 -0.15
CA SER A 571 -10.74 4.31 0.22
C SER A 571 -9.76 5.16 -0.60
N ALA A 572 -10.26 6.11 -1.41
CA ALA A 572 -9.46 7.07 -2.16
C ALA A 572 -9.62 8.48 -1.61
N PHE A 573 -8.54 9.26 -1.70
CA PHE A 573 -8.53 10.67 -1.33
C PHE A 573 -8.61 11.54 -2.58
N GLU A 574 -9.38 12.61 -2.50
CA GLU A 574 -9.42 13.68 -3.49
C GLU A 574 -9.24 15.02 -2.77
N VAL A 575 -8.09 15.66 -2.97
CA VAL A 575 -7.78 16.95 -2.33
C VAL A 575 -8.42 18.07 -3.15
N LYS A 576 -9.37 18.79 -2.53
CA LYS A 576 -10.17 19.85 -3.19
C LYS A 576 -9.65 21.25 -2.89
N LEU A 577 -9.07 21.45 -1.73
CA LEU A 577 -8.53 22.74 -1.31
C LEU A 577 -7.26 22.50 -0.50
N VAL A 578 -6.21 23.29 -0.78
CA VAL A 578 -4.96 23.28 -0.02
C VAL A 578 -4.64 24.72 0.38
N ASN A 579 -4.32 24.92 1.65
CA ASN A 579 -3.92 26.22 2.21
C ASN A 579 -4.92 27.36 1.92
N GLY A 580 -6.23 27.03 1.87
CA GLY A 580 -7.27 27.99 1.56
C GLY A 580 -7.69 28.85 2.75
N SER A 581 -8.35 29.96 2.42
CA SER A 581 -9.02 30.87 3.35
C SER A 581 -10.50 30.54 3.49
N PRO A 582 -11.24 31.17 4.42
CA PRO A 582 -12.70 31.06 4.50
C PRO A 582 -13.44 31.40 3.19
N SER A 583 -12.96 32.36 2.41
CA SER A 583 -13.55 32.75 1.11
C SER A 583 -13.39 31.67 0.04
N ASP A 584 -12.28 30.94 0.05
CA ASP A 584 -12.05 29.85 -0.91
C ASP A 584 -13.03 28.69 -0.68
N LEU A 585 -13.45 28.47 0.57
CA LEU A 585 -14.48 27.47 0.89
C LEU A 585 -15.85 27.84 0.31
N GLU A 586 -16.22 29.13 0.30
CA GLU A 586 -17.47 29.59 -0.31
C GLU A 586 -17.48 29.33 -1.81
N SER A 587 -16.37 29.63 -2.47
CA SER A 587 -16.19 29.35 -3.91
C SER A 587 -16.32 27.85 -4.21
N LEU A 588 -15.65 27.02 -3.40
CA LEU A 588 -15.72 25.54 -3.52
C LEU A 588 -17.14 25.01 -3.31
N ARG A 589 -17.92 25.58 -2.37
CA ARG A 589 -19.32 25.21 -2.17
C ARG A 589 -20.18 25.51 -3.39
N LEU A 590 -20.02 26.66 -4.00
CA LEU A 590 -20.76 27.04 -5.21
C LEU A 590 -20.48 26.07 -6.36
N GLU A 591 -19.24 25.64 -6.56
CA GLU A 591 -18.87 24.62 -7.55
C GLU A 591 -19.51 23.25 -7.26
N LEU A 592 -19.56 22.84 -6.00
CA LEU A 592 -20.16 21.56 -5.59
C LEU A 592 -21.69 21.56 -5.74
N TYR A 593 -22.36 22.70 -5.54
CA TYR A 593 -23.81 22.82 -5.71
C TYR A 593 -24.20 23.06 -7.17
N SER A 594 -23.36 23.70 -7.99
CA SER A 594 -23.61 23.89 -9.42
C SER A 594 -23.35 22.63 -10.27
N GLY A 595 -22.52 21.71 -9.80
CA GLY A 595 -22.24 20.42 -10.45
C GLY A 595 -23.32 19.35 -10.28
N THR A 596 -24.43 19.66 -9.59
CA THR A 596 -25.58 18.73 -9.39
C THR A 596 -26.68 18.90 -10.45
N ILE A 597 -26.47 19.77 -11.45
CA ILE A 597 -27.40 19.96 -12.58
C ILE A 597 -26.56 19.96 -13.87
N ASN A 598 -26.05 18.79 -14.28
CA ASN A 598 -25.80 18.45 -15.68
C ASN A 598 -25.54 16.95 -15.80
#